data_244397a02504e9a6f9616158dd766848
#
_entry.id   244397a02504e9a6f9616158dd766848
#
_cell.length_a   1.000
_cell.length_b   1.000
_cell.length_c   1.000
_cell.angle_alpha   90.00
_cell.angle_beta   90.00
_cell.angle_gamma   90.00
#
_symmetry.space_group_name_H-M   'P 1'
#
loop_
_entity.id
_entity.type
_entity.pdbx_description
1 polymer ?
#
loop_
_entity_poly.entity_id
_entity_poly.type
_entity_poly.pdbx_seq_one_letter_code
_entity_poly.pdbx_strand_id
1 'polypeptide(L)'
;MQNLNQSEKDKLLSLESILKEKIIGQDSAIRAVADSIKRSRTGLNDPSKPLASFLFLGPTGVGKTELSKVTAKIIFDSNSSITRLDMSEYMEKHSVSKIIGAPPGYLGFESGGQLTEAVRKNPYSLILLDEIEKAHKDILDILLQVLDLSLIHISEPTRPY
;
A
#
# COMPACT_ATOMS: atom_id res chain seq x y z
N MET A 1 6.57 -20.31 -12.95
CA MET A 1 5.91 -20.58 -11.64
C MET A 1 6.99 -20.53 -10.57
N GLN A 2 7.08 -19.45 -9.81
CA GLN A 2 7.93 -19.43 -8.63
C GLN A 2 7.25 -20.31 -7.57
N ASN A 3 7.85 -21.45 -7.28
CA ASN A 3 7.43 -22.28 -6.16
C ASN A 3 7.71 -21.48 -4.88
N LEU A 4 6.63 -21.03 -4.23
CA LEU A 4 6.71 -20.44 -2.90
C LEU A 4 7.41 -21.43 -1.97
N ASN A 5 8.41 -20.96 -1.25
CA ASN A 5 9.06 -21.72 -0.19
C ASN A 5 7.99 -22.12 0.86
N GLN A 6 8.12 -23.29 1.48
CA GLN A 6 7.17 -23.78 2.49
C GLN A 6 6.94 -22.73 3.59
N SER A 7 7.99 -22.09 4.04
CA SER A 7 7.97 -20.99 5.02
C SER A 7 7.12 -19.78 4.57
N GLU A 8 7.12 -19.43 3.29
CA GLU A 8 6.28 -18.35 2.76
C GLU A 8 4.80 -18.74 2.69
N LYS A 9 4.51 -20.00 2.36
CA LYS A 9 3.14 -20.52 2.39
C LYS A 9 2.57 -20.48 3.81
N ASP A 10 3.34 -20.92 4.79
CA ASP A 10 2.93 -20.93 6.18
C ASP A 10 2.70 -19.51 6.71
N LYS A 11 3.55 -18.55 6.34
CA LYS A 11 3.34 -17.13 6.66
C LYS A 11 2.05 -16.56 6.05
N LEU A 12 1.73 -16.89 4.81
CA LEU A 12 0.52 -16.43 4.15
C LEU A 12 -0.75 -17.06 4.76
N LEU A 13 -0.70 -18.32 5.14
CA LEU A 13 -1.82 -19.00 5.78
C LEU A 13 -2.09 -18.45 7.19
N SER A 14 -1.05 -18.06 7.92
CA SER A 14 -1.16 -17.49 9.26
C SER A 14 -1.32 -15.96 9.28
N LEU A 15 -1.27 -15.30 8.14
CA LEU A 15 -1.27 -13.83 8.02
C LEU A 15 -2.44 -13.18 8.77
N GLU A 16 -3.66 -13.68 8.59
CA GLU A 16 -4.84 -13.15 9.27
C GLU A 16 -4.72 -13.26 10.79
N SER A 17 -4.30 -14.41 11.30
CA SER A 17 -4.13 -14.65 12.73
C SER A 17 -3.07 -13.72 13.35
N ILE A 18 -1.94 -13.56 12.67
CA ILE A 18 -0.86 -12.68 13.14
C ILE A 18 -1.30 -11.21 13.14
N LEU A 19 -2.05 -10.78 12.12
CA LEU A 19 -2.59 -9.42 12.08
C LEU A 19 -3.60 -9.18 13.20
N LYS A 20 -4.48 -10.15 13.50
CA LYS A 20 -5.45 -10.05 14.60
C LYS A 20 -4.81 -9.98 15.98
N GLU A 21 -3.68 -10.63 16.20
CA GLU A 21 -2.93 -10.52 17.45
C GLU A 21 -2.36 -9.11 17.69
N LYS A 22 -1.99 -8.42 16.61
CA LYS A 22 -1.32 -7.11 16.69
C LYS A 22 -2.26 -5.93 16.55
N ILE A 23 -3.41 -6.12 15.94
CA ILE A 23 -4.37 -5.06 15.63
C ILE A 23 -5.72 -5.44 16.17
N ILE A 24 -6.23 -4.66 17.11
CA ILE A 24 -7.48 -4.93 17.80
C ILE A 24 -8.64 -4.21 17.12
N GLY A 25 -9.76 -4.91 16.94
CA GLY A 25 -11.03 -4.30 16.53
C GLY A 25 -11.18 -4.01 15.03
N GLN A 26 -10.30 -4.55 14.16
CA GLN A 26 -10.33 -4.33 12.71
C GLN A 26 -10.42 -5.65 11.92
N ASP A 27 -11.17 -6.63 12.41
CA ASP A 27 -11.22 -7.99 11.86
C ASP A 27 -11.63 -8.05 10.39
N SER A 28 -12.60 -7.23 9.96
CA SER A 28 -13.04 -7.18 8.56
C SER A 28 -11.95 -6.62 7.63
N ALA A 29 -11.26 -5.57 8.05
CA ALA A 29 -10.15 -4.97 7.32
C ALA A 29 -8.97 -5.95 7.23
N ILE A 30 -8.62 -6.59 8.33
CA ILE A 30 -7.55 -7.60 8.40
C ILE A 30 -7.84 -8.76 7.46
N ARG A 31 -9.06 -9.28 7.47
CA ARG A 31 -9.47 -10.37 6.57
C ARG A 31 -9.38 -9.97 5.10
N ALA A 32 -9.88 -8.77 4.75
CA ALA A 32 -9.83 -8.26 3.39
C ALA A 32 -8.38 -8.13 2.88
N VAL A 33 -7.47 -7.61 3.71
CA VAL A 33 -6.03 -7.52 3.39
C VAL A 33 -5.43 -8.91 3.21
N ALA A 34 -5.62 -9.81 4.16
CA ALA A 34 -5.08 -11.16 4.11
C ALA A 34 -5.55 -11.94 2.88
N ASP A 35 -6.84 -11.88 2.56
CA ASP A 35 -7.42 -12.57 1.40
C ASP A 35 -6.90 -12.00 0.07
N SER A 36 -6.75 -10.67 -0.03
CA SER A 36 -6.19 -10.04 -1.23
C SER A 36 -4.73 -10.43 -1.45
N ILE A 37 -3.94 -10.47 -0.40
CA ILE A 37 -2.53 -10.87 -0.47
C ILE A 37 -2.42 -12.36 -0.86
N LYS A 38 -3.23 -13.22 -0.28
CA LYS A 38 -3.29 -14.65 -0.66
C LYS A 38 -3.63 -14.81 -2.13
N ARG A 39 -4.66 -14.10 -2.63
CA ARG A 39 -5.03 -14.12 -4.05
C ARG A 39 -3.90 -13.62 -4.96
N SER A 40 -3.23 -12.56 -4.56
CA SER A 40 -2.13 -11.99 -5.36
C SER A 40 -0.97 -12.96 -5.59
N ARG A 41 -0.78 -13.92 -4.70
CA ARG A 41 0.28 -14.94 -4.79
C ARG A 41 -0.10 -16.17 -5.61
N THR A 42 -1.31 -16.26 -6.13
CA THR A 42 -1.74 -17.39 -6.99
C THR A 42 -1.17 -17.33 -8.42
N GLY A 43 -0.47 -16.25 -8.77
CA GLY A 43 0.18 -16.11 -10.08
C GLY A 43 -0.76 -15.69 -11.21
N LEU A 44 -1.99 -15.33 -10.92
CA LEU A 44 -2.99 -14.87 -11.91
C LEU A 44 -2.97 -13.34 -12.10
N ASN A 45 -2.03 -12.64 -11.47
CA ASN A 45 -1.96 -11.20 -11.52
C ASN A 45 -1.22 -10.69 -12.76
N ASP A 46 -1.67 -9.54 -13.25
CA ASP A 46 -0.98 -8.78 -14.28
C ASP A 46 0.37 -8.27 -13.71
N PRO A 47 1.51 -8.63 -14.33
CA PRO A 47 2.81 -8.20 -13.84
C PRO A 47 3.06 -6.69 -13.94
N SER A 48 2.24 -5.96 -14.69
CA SER A 48 2.30 -4.50 -14.80
C SER A 48 1.59 -3.76 -13.67
N LYS A 49 0.87 -4.48 -12.81
CA LYS A 49 0.09 -3.91 -11.69
C LYS A 49 0.68 -4.30 -10.33
N PRO A 50 0.44 -3.49 -9.29
CA PRO A 50 0.73 -3.88 -7.92
C PRO A 50 0.06 -5.21 -7.55
N LEU A 51 0.69 -5.98 -6.67
CA LEU A 51 0.14 -7.25 -6.19
C LEU A 51 -1.22 -7.08 -5.51
N ALA A 52 -1.38 -6.00 -4.75
CA ALA A 52 -2.64 -5.61 -4.14
C ALA A 52 -2.64 -4.10 -3.88
N SER A 53 -3.81 -3.50 -3.94
CA SER A 53 -4.03 -2.07 -3.66
C SER A 53 -5.26 -1.93 -2.78
N PHE A 54 -5.14 -1.14 -1.71
CA PHE A 54 -6.20 -0.94 -0.74
C PHE A 54 -6.46 0.54 -0.51
N LEU A 55 -7.71 0.90 -0.37
CA LEU A 55 -8.13 2.21 0.12
C LEU A 55 -8.77 2.05 1.50
N PHE A 56 -8.09 2.53 2.53
CA PHE A 56 -8.60 2.52 3.89
C PHE A 56 -9.41 3.79 4.17
N LEU A 57 -10.68 3.62 4.43
CA LEU A 57 -11.60 4.70 4.79
C LEU A 57 -11.92 4.62 6.28
N GLY A 58 -11.88 5.75 6.93
CA GLY A 58 -12.21 5.86 8.35
C GLY A 58 -11.61 7.11 8.98
N PRO A 59 -12.04 7.47 10.20
CA PRO A 59 -11.51 8.62 10.91
C PRO A 59 -10.03 8.47 11.25
N THR A 60 -9.38 9.57 11.60
CA THR A 60 -7.98 9.60 12.01
C THR A 60 -7.79 8.82 13.34
N GLY A 61 -6.68 8.11 13.49
CA GLY A 61 -6.34 7.44 14.74
C GLY A 61 -6.95 6.04 14.95
N VAL A 62 -7.65 5.49 13.96
CA VAL A 62 -8.28 4.15 14.06
C VAL A 62 -7.37 2.97 13.68
N GLY A 63 -6.11 3.24 13.39
CA GLY A 63 -5.11 2.18 13.12
C GLY A 63 -4.78 1.94 11.65
N LYS A 64 -5.16 2.82 10.73
CA LYS A 64 -4.85 2.68 9.29
C LYS A 64 -3.35 2.54 9.03
N THR A 65 -2.55 3.43 9.60
CA THR A 65 -1.08 3.42 9.46
C THR A 65 -0.46 2.20 10.16
N GLU A 66 -0.97 1.83 11.32
CA GLU A 66 -0.46 0.67 12.07
C GLU A 66 -0.74 -0.64 11.33
N LEU A 67 -1.92 -0.80 10.76
CA LEU A 67 -2.26 -1.96 9.92
C LEU A 67 -1.28 -2.09 8.74
N SER A 68 -0.95 -0.97 8.09
CA SER A 68 0.01 -0.97 6.99
C SER A 68 1.42 -1.38 7.42
N LYS A 69 1.90 -0.88 8.56
CA LYS A 69 3.22 -1.23 9.11
C LYS A 69 3.31 -2.71 9.50
N VAL A 70 2.30 -3.21 10.20
CA VAL A 70 2.29 -4.61 10.62
C VAL A 70 2.20 -5.53 9.41
N THR A 71 1.37 -5.18 8.41
CA THR A 71 1.27 -5.93 7.15
C THR A 71 2.62 -5.99 6.42
N ALA A 72 3.31 -4.87 6.29
CA ALA A 72 4.62 -4.84 5.64
C ALA A 72 5.65 -5.68 6.39
N LYS A 73 5.68 -5.61 7.72
CA LYS A 73 6.60 -6.40 8.54
C LYS A 73 6.39 -7.91 8.37
N ILE A 74 5.14 -8.35 8.28
CA ILE A 74 4.82 -9.77 8.11
C ILE A 74 5.19 -10.27 6.71
N ILE A 75 4.86 -9.48 5.68
CA ILE A 75 5.04 -9.90 4.28
C ILE A 75 6.51 -9.84 3.85
N PHE A 76 7.21 -8.78 4.26
CA PHE A 76 8.58 -8.49 3.80
C PHE A 76 9.66 -8.76 4.86
N ASP A 77 9.28 -9.19 6.06
CA ASP A 77 10.19 -9.39 7.21
C ASP A 77 11.01 -8.14 7.60
N SER A 78 10.61 -6.96 7.15
CA SER A 78 11.37 -5.72 7.38
C SER A 78 10.49 -4.49 7.42
N ASN A 79 10.73 -3.61 8.39
CA ASN A 79 10.14 -2.27 8.42
C ASN A 79 10.75 -1.34 7.35
N SER A 80 11.91 -1.68 6.80
CA SER A 80 12.57 -0.91 5.73
C SER A 80 11.87 -1.06 4.37
N SER A 81 10.94 -1.99 4.23
CA SER A 81 10.17 -2.21 3.02
C SER A 81 8.90 -1.36 2.94
N ILE A 82 8.81 -0.26 3.70
CA ILE A 82 7.70 0.69 3.63
C ILE A 82 8.20 2.01 3.09
N THR A 83 7.60 2.47 2.00
CA THR A 83 7.73 3.85 1.51
C THR A 83 6.47 4.61 1.86
N ARG A 84 6.58 5.64 2.68
CA ARG A 84 5.48 6.51 3.06
C ARG A 84 5.56 7.83 2.30
N LEU A 85 4.47 8.20 1.65
CA LEU A 85 4.29 9.49 1.00
C LEU A 85 3.07 10.18 1.63
N ASP A 86 3.29 11.38 2.15
CA ASP A 86 2.23 12.23 2.68
C ASP A 86 1.68 13.10 1.53
N MET A 87 0.45 12.84 1.12
CA MET A 87 -0.17 13.53 -0.01
C MET A 87 -0.48 15.00 0.27
N SER A 88 -0.42 15.45 1.52
CA SER A 88 -0.50 16.89 1.84
C SER A 88 0.65 17.72 1.25
N GLU A 89 1.77 17.08 0.97
CA GLU A 89 2.92 17.73 0.28
C GLU A 89 2.73 17.84 -1.25
N TYR A 90 1.68 17.24 -1.79
CA TYR A 90 1.40 17.10 -3.23
C TYR A 90 0.03 17.68 -3.61
N MET A 91 -0.33 18.80 -3.03
CA MET A 91 -1.61 19.47 -3.26
C MET A 91 -1.64 20.30 -4.55
N GLU A 92 -0.48 20.69 -5.06
CA GLU A 92 -0.37 21.57 -6.22
C GLU A 92 -0.15 20.79 -7.52
N LYS A 93 -0.56 21.39 -8.64
CA LYS A 93 -0.50 20.76 -9.97
C LYS A 93 0.91 20.30 -10.36
N HIS A 94 1.95 21.07 -10.05
CA HIS A 94 3.33 20.71 -10.35
C HIS A 94 3.86 19.53 -9.52
N SER A 95 3.13 19.10 -8.50
CA SER A 95 3.48 17.96 -7.65
C SER A 95 3.48 16.62 -8.38
N VAL A 96 2.79 16.52 -9.52
CA VAL A 96 2.84 15.32 -10.39
C VAL A 96 4.29 15.01 -10.78
N SER A 97 5.07 16.01 -11.19
CA SER A 97 6.48 15.85 -11.53
C SER A 97 7.34 15.40 -10.35
N LYS A 98 6.98 15.80 -9.13
CA LYS A 98 7.70 15.36 -7.91
C LYS A 98 7.47 13.89 -7.60
N ILE A 99 6.26 13.38 -7.86
CA ILE A 99 5.90 11.98 -7.56
C ILE A 99 6.40 11.04 -8.65
N ILE A 100 6.11 11.32 -9.90
CA ILE A 100 6.31 10.40 -11.04
C ILE A 100 7.58 10.74 -11.82
N GLY A 101 8.02 12.00 -11.75
CA GLY A 101 9.10 12.54 -12.54
C GLY A 101 8.60 13.42 -13.69
N ALA A 102 9.51 14.23 -14.25
CA ALA A 102 9.21 15.09 -15.37
C ALA A 102 9.07 14.29 -16.67
N PRO A 103 8.21 14.74 -17.63
CA PRO A 103 8.14 14.13 -18.96
C PRO A 103 9.49 14.22 -19.70
N PRO A 104 9.76 13.34 -20.67
CA PRO A 104 10.93 13.44 -21.53
C PRO A 104 11.05 14.84 -22.17
N GLY A 105 12.26 15.41 -22.14
CA GLY A 105 12.55 16.74 -22.69
C GLY A 105 12.37 17.90 -21.72
N TYR A 106 11.90 17.68 -20.48
CA TYR A 106 11.82 18.67 -19.41
C TYR A 106 12.98 18.55 -18.43
N LEU A 107 13.31 19.69 -17.78
CA LEU A 107 14.31 19.69 -16.73
C LEU A 107 13.90 18.74 -15.59
N GLY A 108 14.84 17.93 -15.10
CA GLY A 108 14.61 16.97 -14.03
C GLY A 108 14.10 15.60 -14.48
N PHE A 109 13.94 15.34 -15.78
CA PHE A 109 13.55 14.02 -16.31
C PHE A 109 14.47 12.89 -15.84
N GLU A 110 15.78 13.14 -15.77
CA GLU A 110 16.78 12.14 -15.36
C GLU A 110 16.73 11.80 -13.86
N SER A 111 16.24 12.71 -13.01
CA SER A 111 16.19 12.50 -11.57
C SER A 111 15.02 11.61 -11.09
N GLY A 112 14.02 11.38 -11.95
CA GLY A 112 12.85 10.59 -11.62
C GLY A 112 11.95 11.25 -10.55
N GLY A 113 10.82 10.60 -10.23
CA GLY A 113 9.92 11.02 -9.16
C GLY A 113 10.17 10.27 -7.85
N GLN A 114 9.69 10.78 -6.74
CA GLN A 114 9.86 10.15 -5.43
C GLN A 114 9.27 8.74 -5.38
N LEU A 115 8.08 8.55 -5.94
CA LEU A 115 7.43 7.25 -6.01
C LEU A 115 8.15 6.29 -6.95
N THR A 116 8.50 6.76 -8.16
CA THR A 116 9.17 5.94 -9.16
C THR A 116 10.56 5.51 -8.71
N GLU A 117 11.31 6.38 -8.07
CA GLU A 117 12.62 6.07 -7.49
C GLU A 117 12.52 5.09 -6.32
N ALA A 118 11.53 5.26 -5.44
CA ALA A 118 11.32 4.36 -4.32
C ALA A 118 11.00 2.93 -4.81
N VAL A 119 10.12 2.79 -5.78
CA VAL A 119 9.76 1.49 -6.38
C VAL A 119 10.96 0.88 -7.13
N ARG A 120 11.72 1.69 -7.85
CA ARG A 120 12.91 1.20 -8.57
C ARG A 120 14.00 0.67 -7.62
N LYS A 121 14.21 1.36 -6.50
CA LYS A 121 15.19 0.93 -5.48
C LYS A 121 14.72 -0.31 -4.72
N ASN A 122 13.44 -0.41 -4.46
CA ASN A 122 12.86 -1.49 -3.66
C ASN A 122 11.52 -1.97 -4.25
N PRO A 123 11.56 -2.78 -5.31
CA PRO A 123 10.35 -3.23 -6.02
C PRO A 123 9.45 -4.13 -5.17
N TYR A 124 10.00 -4.79 -4.14
CA TYR A 124 9.24 -5.59 -3.18
C TYR A 124 9.02 -4.79 -1.91
N SER A 125 8.08 -3.86 -1.96
CA SER A 125 7.79 -2.97 -0.84
C SER A 125 6.31 -2.62 -0.75
N LEU A 126 5.90 -2.13 0.42
CA LEU A 126 4.60 -1.51 0.62
C LEU A 126 4.74 0.00 0.45
N ILE A 127 3.86 0.57 -0.36
CA ILE A 127 3.74 2.02 -0.51
C ILE A 127 2.51 2.47 0.25
N LEU A 128 2.71 3.36 1.20
CA LEU A 128 1.66 4.00 1.97
C LEU A 128 1.47 5.44 1.48
N LEU A 129 0.31 5.71 0.88
CA LEU A 129 -0.10 7.05 0.50
C LEU A 129 -1.03 7.59 1.59
N ASP A 130 -0.49 8.43 2.45
CA ASP A 130 -1.24 9.01 3.56
C ASP A 130 -1.96 10.28 3.13
N GLU A 131 -3.13 10.57 3.73
CA GLU A 131 -3.95 11.74 3.43
C GLU A 131 -4.27 11.92 1.93
N ILE A 132 -4.65 10.82 1.29
CA ILE A 132 -4.89 10.76 -0.17
C ILE A 132 -5.90 11.82 -0.65
N GLU A 133 -6.85 12.21 0.19
CA GLU A 133 -7.86 13.24 -0.09
C GLU A 133 -7.27 14.63 -0.32
N LYS A 134 -6.05 14.87 0.14
CA LYS A 134 -5.34 16.15 -0.05
C LYS A 134 -4.54 16.23 -1.34
N ALA A 135 -4.33 15.11 -2.02
CA ALA A 135 -3.57 15.08 -3.26
C ALA A 135 -4.27 15.89 -4.37
N HIS A 136 -3.47 16.51 -5.24
CA HIS A 136 -4.03 17.15 -6.44
C HIS A 136 -4.76 16.13 -7.31
N LYS A 137 -5.85 16.54 -7.96
CA LYS A 137 -6.68 15.66 -8.79
C LYS A 137 -5.87 14.91 -9.86
N ASP A 138 -4.91 15.56 -10.50
CA ASP A 138 -4.09 14.95 -11.55
C ASP A 138 -3.27 13.76 -11.01
N ILE A 139 -2.83 13.82 -9.75
CA ILE A 139 -2.15 12.71 -9.07
C ILE A 139 -3.12 11.56 -8.83
N LEU A 140 -4.33 11.86 -8.34
CA LEU A 140 -5.37 10.85 -8.11
C LEU A 140 -5.74 10.14 -9.41
N ASP A 141 -5.90 10.86 -10.49
CA ASP A 141 -6.24 10.30 -11.80
C ASP A 141 -5.15 9.35 -12.31
N ILE A 142 -3.89 9.68 -12.11
CA ILE A 142 -2.76 8.81 -12.48
C ILE A 142 -2.73 7.56 -11.60
N LEU A 143 -2.89 7.71 -10.29
CA LEU A 143 -2.90 6.58 -9.37
C LEU A 143 -4.05 5.62 -9.67
N LEU A 144 -5.24 6.12 -9.98
CA LEU A 144 -6.39 5.29 -10.34
C LEU A 144 -6.18 4.47 -11.62
N GLN A 145 -5.39 4.94 -12.56
CA GLN A 145 -5.03 4.18 -13.77
C GLN A 145 -4.13 2.98 -13.47
N VAL A 146 -3.31 3.08 -12.42
CA VAL A 146 -2.34 2.04 -12.04
C VAL A 146 -2.93 1.07 -11.01
N LEU A 147 -3.83 1.55 -10.15
CA LEU A 147 -4.33 0.84 -8.99
C LEU A 147 -5.68 0.20 -9.28
N ASP A 148 -5.76 -1.11 -9.06
CA ASP A 148 -7.04 -1.83 -8.97
C ASP A 148 -7.44 -1.86 -7.48
N LEU A 149 -8.18 -0.82 -7.06
CA LEU A 149 -8.40 -0.54 -5.64
C LEU A 149 -9.47 -1.45 -5.02
N SER A 150 -9.11 -2.11 -3.93
CA SER A 150 -10.05 -2.74 -3.01
C SER A 150 -10.44 -1.76 -1.90
N LEU A 151 -11.73 -1.49 -1.76
CA LEU A 151 -12.26 -0.57 -0.75
C LEU A 151 -12.38 -1.28 0.61
N ILE A 152 -11.77 -0.71 1.64
CA ILE A 152 -11.78 -1.27 3.00
C ILE A 152 -12.21 -0.19 3.99
N HIS A 153 -13.29 -0.47 4.73
CA HIS A 153 -13.73 0.37 5.84
C HIS A 153 -12.99 0.00 7.13
N ILE A 154 -12.39 1.01 7.77
CA ILE A 154 -11.80 0.91 9.09
C ILE A 154 -12.68 1.71 10.04
N SER A 155 -13.29 1.03 11.01
CA SER A 155 -14.15 1.61 12.04
C SER A 155 -13.40 1.80 13.35
N GLU A 156 -13.93 2.67 14.23
CA GLU A 156 -13.44 2.73 15.59
C GLU A 156 -13.70 1.39 16.29
N PRO A 157 -12.73 0.88 17.08
CA PRO A 157 -12.95 -0.30 17.88
C PRO A 157 -14.04 0.01 18.91
N THR A 158 -15.11 -0.78 18.91
CA THR A 158 -16.13 -0.72 19.96
C THR A 158 -15.48 -1.04 21.31
N ARG A 159 -15.42 -0.05 22.21
CA ARG A 159 -14.99 -0.32 23.58
C ARG A 159 -16.04 -1.26 24.21
N PRO A 160 -15.64 -2.42 24.76
CA PRO A 160 -16.57 -3.19 25.58
C PRO A 160 -16.96 -2.33 26.78
N TYR A 161 -18.25 -2.21 27.00
CA TYR A 161 -18.80 -1.52 28.19
C TYR A 161 -18.46 -2.29 29.44
#